data_8fa5eb8f1ffe8029aff3492813bddee5
#
_entry.id   8fa5eb8f1ffe8029aff3492813bddee5
#
_cell.length_a   1.000
_cell.length_b   1.000
_cell.length_c   1.000
_cell.angle_alpha   90.00
_cell.angle_beta   90.00
_cell.angle_gamma   90.00
#
_symmetry.space_group_name_H-M   'P 1'
#
loop_
_entity.id
_entity.type
_entity.pdbx_description
1 polymer ?
#
loop_
_entity_poly.entity_id
_entity_poly.type
_entity_poly.pdbx_seq_one_letter_code
_entity_poly.pdbx_strand_id
1 'polypeptide(L)'
;RPLVPDSPILIWMALALCAGLALALILVLALVRKRKKRAAHEKDPVTAKPGPLPVLGLANLQGLGSREEQQDAFGISPVSRLEEDGLLAVLCDGMGGMAEGGRIAGETVSKMLSLFPWKDDLAVPELIRQWSSLVYKQFRGHGGTTLVAAVLRGQALHFCCVGDSDLFLLRDGRLYSLNTRQEFKNDLVLRALDGSFPVEEALTDPQAGALTEYIGKEDLRCDCTRLPFTLLPEDALLLSSDGVSDTLTLKQIRDAM
;
A
#
# COMPACT_ATOMS: atom_id res chain seq x y z
N ARG A 1 56.52 -29.40 39.65
CA ARG A 1 55.37 -30.28 39.40
C ARG A 1 54.26 -29.47 38.76
N PRO A 2 53.78 -29.76 37.56
CA PRO A 2 52.63 -29.08 37.01
C PRO A 2 51.37 -29.53 37.73
N LEU A 3 50.55 -28.57 38.14
CA LEU A 3 49.21 -28.81 38.70
C LEU A 3 48.29 -29.26 37.55
N VAL A 4 48.03 -30.56 37.47
CA VAL A 4 46.95 -31.12 36.68
C VAL A 4 45.68 -31.04 37.52
N PRO A 5 44.63 -30.39 37.11
CA PRO A 5 43.38 -30.40 37.83
C PRO A 5 42.66 -31.73 37.57
N ASP A 6 42.69 -32.65 38.54
CA ASP A 6 42.02 -33.96 38.51
C ASP A 6 40.50 -33.85 38.83
N SER A 7 39.83 -32.89 38.27
CA SER A 7 38.40 -32.80 38.44
C SER A 7 37.69 -32.98 37.08
N PRO A 8 37.03 -34.11 36.84
CA PRO A 8 36.27 -34.35 35.61
C PRO A 8 35.22 -33.26 35.32
N ILE A 9 34.76 -32.56 36.37
CA ILE A 9 33.81 -31.47 36.29
C ILE A 9 34.43 -30.26 35.56
N LEU A 10 35.71 -29.92 35.80
CA LEU A 10 36.39 -28.80 35.10
C LEU A 10 36.58 -29.07 33.62
N ILE A 11 36.84 -30.34 33.24
CA ILE A 11 36.95 -30.73 31.84
C ILE A 11 35.56 -30.62 31.14
N TRP A 12 34.49 -31.07 31.75
CA TRP A 12 33.14 -30.95 31.23
C TRP A 12 32.67 -29.48 31.13
N MET A 13 33.01 -28.64 32.10
CA MET A 13 32.73 -27.19 32.02
C MET A 13 33.49 -26.52 30.89
N ALA A 14 34.77 -26.85 30.68
CA ALA A 14 35.56 -26.33 29.57
C ALA A 14 35.00 -26.76 28.20
N LEU A 15 34.59 -28.03 28.07
CA LEU A 15 33.98 -28.52 26.82
C LEU A 15 32.62 -27.85 26.56
N ALA A 16 31.78 -27.66 27.59
CA ALA A 16 30.51 -26.95 27.46
C ALA A 16 30.71 -25.48 27.04
N LEU A 17 31.71 -24.80 27.61
CA LEU A 17 32.06 -23.42 27.23
C LEU A 17 32.55 -23.33 25.79
N CYS A 18 33.42 -24.24 25.34
CA CYS A 18 33.89 -24.32 23.97
C CYS A 18 32.76 -24.60 22.98
N ALA A 19 31.85 -25.50 23.32
CA ALA A 19 30.66 -25.79 22.49
C ALA A 19 29.73 -24.59 22.37
N GLY A 20 29.49 -23.85 23.48
CA GLY A 20 28.71 -22.62 23.51
C GLY A 20 29.33 -21.50 22.65
N LEU A 21 30.65 -21.31 22.74
CA LEU A 21 31.38 -20.34 21.92
C LEU A 21 31.35 -20.70 20.43
N ALA A 22 31.48 -21.99 20.08
CA ALA A 22 31.39 -22.46 18.70
C ALA A 22 29.98 -22.22 18.12
N LEU A 23 28.92 -22.50 18.92
CA LEU A 23 27.54 -22.24 18.50
C LEU A 23 27.28 -20.76 18.29
N ALA A 24 27.75 -19.91 19.19
CA ALA A 24 27.63 -18.45 19.08
C ALA A 24 28.36 -17.92 17.84
N LEU A 25 29.56 -18.45 17.52
CA LEU A 25 30.31 -18.08 16.32
C LEU A 25 29.57 -18.48 15.04
N ILE A 26 28.99 -19.69 15.02
CA ILE A 26 28.18 -20.16 13.86
C ILE A 26 26.96 -19.25 13.66
N LEU A 27 26.28 -18.87 14.75
CA LEU A 27 25.12 -17.97 14.69
C LEU A 27 25.50 -16.57 14.16
N VAL A 28 26.61 -16.01 14.63
CA VAL A 28 27.14 -14.72 14.15
C VAL A 28 27.54 -14.81 12.68
N LEU A 29 28.21 -15.86 12.25
CA LEU A 29 28.56 -16.07 10.84
C LEU A 29 27.32 -16.24 9.96
N ALA A 30 26.27 -16.92 10.43
CA ALA A 30 25.01 -17.04 9.73
C ALA A 30 24.31 -15.69 9.58
N LEU A 31 24.29 -14.87 10.64
CA LEU A 31 23.71 -13.52 10.62
C LEU A 31 24.52 -12.57 9.69
N VAL A 32 25.84 -12.64 9.70
CA VAL A 32 26.70 -11.86 8.80
C VAL A 32 26.48 -12.27 7.36
N ARG A 33 26.37 -13.58 7.06
CA ARG A 33 26.06 -14.09 5.72
C ARG A 33 24.67 -13.64 5.26
N LYS A 34 23.67 -13.66 6.16
CA LYS A 34 22.32 -13.18 5.85
C LYS A 34 22.30 -11.66 5.60
N ARG A 35 23.08 -10.87 6.38
CA ARG A 35 23.28 -9.42 6.13
C ARG A 35 24.02 -9.15 4.82
N LYS A 36 25.09 -9.91 4.51
CA LYS A 36 25.81 -9.78 3.23
C LYS A 36 24.93 -10.15 2.03
N LYS A 37 24.09 -11.18 2.14
CA LYS A 37 23.12 -11.51 1.08
C LYS A 37 22.06 -10.43 0.90
N ARG A 38 21.55 -9.82 2.01
CA ARG A 38 20.65 -8.66 1.92
C ARG A 38 21.34 -7.43 1.31
N ALA A 39 22.57 -7.11 1.74
CA ALA A 39 23.32 -5.98 1.21
C ALA A 39 23.80 -6.18 -0.25
N ALA A 40 23.97 -7.43 -0.70
CA ALA A 40 24.25 -7.74 -2.11
C ALA A 40 22.98 -7.58 -2.97
N HIS A 41 21.80 -7.84 -2.41
CA HIS A 41 20.52 -7.61 -3.10
C HIS A 41 20.15 -6.12 -3.14
N GLU A 42 20.74 -5.29 -2.26
CA GLU A 42 20.49 -3.85 -2.15
C GLU A 42 21.53 -3.02 -2.94
N LYS A 43 22.57 -3.64 -3.50
CA LYS A 43 23.68 -2.94 -4.15
C LYS A 43 23.67 -2.90 -5.66
N ASP A 44 22.72 -3.52 -6.32
CA ASP A 44 22.52 -3.33 -7.75
C ASP A 44 21.39 -2.31 -7.97
N PRO A 45 21.70 -1.01 -8.18
CA PRO A 45 20.79 -0.21 -8.95
C PRO A 45 20.75 -0.89 -10.32
N VAL A 46 19.57 -1.41 -10.69
CA VAL A 46 19.32 -1.98 -12.00
C VAL A 46 19.59 -0.89 -13.03
N THR A 47 20.85 -0.76 -13.45
CA THR A 47 21.23 -0.15 -14.72
C THR A 47 21.01 -1.18 -15.82
N ALA A 48 19.83 -1.80 -15.84
CA ALA A 48 19.37 -2.52 -17.00
C ALA A 48 19.18 -1.46 -18.10
N LYS A 49 19.88 -1.62 -19.22
CA LYS A 49 19.51 -0.91 -20.45
C LYS A 49 18.03 -1.08 -20.63
N PRO A 50 17.25 0.00 -20.92
CA PRO A 50 15.83 -0.15 -21.16
C PRO A 50 15.65 -1.19 -22.28
N GLY A 51 15.13 -2.36 -21.93
CA GLY A 51 14.60 -3.31 -22.89
C GLY A 51 13.42 -2.68 -23.61
N PRO A 52 12.91 -3.27 -24.69
CA PRO A 52 11.67 -2.80 -25.29
C PRO A 52 10.64 -2.66 -24.18
N LEU A 53 9.94 -1.51 -24.14
CA LEU A 53 8.92 -1.25 -23.13
C LEU A 53 7.94 -2.44 -23.12
N PRO A 54 7.62 -3.00 -21.95
CA PRO A 54 6.62 -4.04 -21.89
C PRO A 54 5.33 -3.50 -22.49
N VAL A 55 4.60 -4.34 -23.23
CA VAL A 55 3.27 -3.99 -23.75
C VAL A 55 2.39 -3.79 -22.53
N LEU A 56 2.02 -2.53 -22.25
CA LEU A 56 1.12 -2.20 -21.15
C LEU A 56 -0.33 -2.44 -21.62
N GLY A 57 -0.99 -3.43 -21.03
CA GLY A 57 -2.44 -3.61 -21.16
C GLY A 57 -3.16 -2.68 -20.21
N LEU A 58 -4.18 -1.96 -20.68
CA LEU A 58 -5.06 -1.13 -19.85
C LEU A 58 -6.51 -1.55 -20.08
N ALA A 59 -7.24 -1.71 -18.99
CA ALA A 59 -8.68 -1.95 -18.99
C ALA A 59 -9.35 -1.12 -17.90
N ASN A 60 -10.59 -0.74 -18.10
CA ASN A 60 -11.40 -0.09 -17.08
C ASN A 60 -12.86 -0.54 -17.21
N LEU A 61 -13.56 -0.55 -16.11
CA LEU A 61 -14.96 -0.86 -16.02
C LEU A 61 -15.59 -0.03 -14.90
N GLN A 62 -16.77 0.51 -15.16
CA GLN A 62 -17.59 1.18 -14.18
C GLN A 62 -19.02 0.65 -14.26
N GLY A 63 -19.60 0.34 -13.11
CA GLY A 63 -20.96 -0.19 -13.01
C GLY A 63 -21.70 0.50 -11.87
N LEU A 64 -22.99 0.74 -12.04
CA LEU A 64 -23.84 1.36 -11.02
C LEU A 64 -24.13 0.41 -9.86
N GLY A 65 -24.05 -0.90 -10.10
CA GLY A 65 -24.39 -1.90 -9.10
C GLY A 65 -25.85 -1.79 -8.64
N SER A 66 -26.06 -1.82 -7.32
CA SER A 66 -27.38 -1.66 -6.68
C SER A 66 -27.68 -0.20 -6.25
N ARG A 67 -26.80 0.73 -6.56
CA ARG A 67 -26.98 2.15 -6.18
C ARG A 67 -27.89 2.87 -7.16
N GLU A 68 -28.50 3.96 -6.70
CA GLU A 68 -29.34 4.83 -7.56
C GLU A 68 -28.48 5.76 -8.41
N GLU A 69 -27.33 6.19 -7.90
CA GLU A 69 -26.40 7.12 -8.56
C GLU A 69 -24.97 6.58 -8.52
N GLN A 70 -24.21 6.90 -9.59
CA GLN A 70 -22.80 6.62 -9.66
C GLN A 70 -22.01 7.72 -8.97
N GLN A 71 -21.28 7.35 -7.90
CA GLN A 71 -20.46 8.27 -7.13
C GLN A 71 -18.96 7.99 -7.27
N ASP A 72 -18.58 6.87 -7.91
CA ASP A 72 -17.20 6.61 -8.27
C ASP A 72 -16.76 7.47 -9.46
N ALA A 73 -15.51 7.86 -9.47
CA ALA A 73 -14.85 8.48 -10.60
C ALA A 73 -13.46 7.88 -10.80
N PHE A 74 -13.03 7.72 -12.04
CA PHE A 74 -11.67 7.32 -12.34
C PHE A 74 -11.10 8.11 -13.52
N GLY A 75 -9.78 8.08 -13.66
CA GLY A 75 -9.11 8.68 -14.79
C GLY A 75 -7.70 8.15 -14.98
N ILE A 76 -7.24 8.20 -16.21
CA ILE A 76 -5.90 7.76 -16.60
C ILE A 76 -5.27 8.89 -17.42
N SER A 77 -4.00 9.22 -17.15
CA SER A 77 -3.25 10.21 -17.94
C SER A 77 -3.05 9.72 -19.38
N PRO A 78 -2.79 10.61 -20.35
CA PRO A 78 -2.63 10.23 -21.75
C PRO A 78 -1.53 9.19 -21.95
N VAL A 79 -1.90 8.02 -22.49
CA VAL A 79 -0.97 6.90 -22.76
C VAL A 79 0.12 7.30 -23.77
N SER A 80 -0.18 8.25 -24.66
CA SER A 80 0.78 8.79 -25.62
C SER A 80 2.00 9.46 -24.98
N ARG A 81 1.93 9.79 -23.67
CA ARG A 81 3.01 10.41 -22.91
C ARG A 81 3.65 9.47 -21.90
N LEU A 82 3.33 8.18 -21.99
CA LEU A 82 3.85 7.15 -21.05
C LEU A 82 5.37 7.15 -20.94
N GLU A 83 6.08 7.30 -22.08
CA GLU A 83 7.55 7.28 -22.09
C GLU A 83 8.17 8.53 -21.45
N GLU A 84 7.52 9.69 -21.59
CA GLU A 84 8.04 10.98 -21.12
C GLU A 84 7.64 11.24 -19.66
N ASP A 85 6.37 11.04 -19.35
CA ASP A 85 5.77 11.46 -18.08
C ASP A 85 5.47 10.29 -17.14
N GLY A 86 5.43 9.07 -17.68
CA GLY A 86 4.85 7.91 -17.00
C GLY A 86 3.33 7.85 -17.17
N LEU A 87 2.69 6.97 -16.44
CA LEU A 87 1.23 6.80 -16.43
C LEU A 87 0.69 7.04 -15.02
N LEU A 88 -0.27 7.93 -14.90
CA LEU A 88 -1.07 8.10 -13.69
C LEU A 88 -2.43 7.45 -13.90
N ALA A 89 -2.80 6.54 -12.99
CA ALA A 89 -4.17 6.05 -12.83
C ALA A 89 -4.71 6.56 -11.49
N VAL A 90 -5.93 7.08 -11.51
CA VAL A 90 -6.63 7.61 -10.32
C VAL A 90 -8.00 6.98 -10.24
N LEU A 91 -8.40 6.56 -9.04
CA LEU A 91 -9.74 6.14 -8.70
C LEU A 91 -10.16 6.83 -7.41
N CYS A 92 -11.40 7.30 -7.38
CA CYS A 92 -12.05 7.94 -6.25
C CYS A 92 -13.45 7.36 -6.09
N ASP A 93 -13.81 6.97 -4.87
CA ASP A 93 -15.14 6.52 -4.47
C ASP A 93 -15.78 7.62 -3.63
N GLY A 94 -16.86 8.20 -4.12
CA GLY A 94 -17.58 9.27 -3.46
C GLY A 94 -18.41 8.75 -2.31
N MET A 95 -18.30 9.37 -1.13
CA MET A 95 -19.02 8.94 0.08
C MET A 95 -20.54 9.04 -0.11
N GLY A 96 -21.21 7.91 -0.38
CA GLY A 96 -22.61 7.76 -0.79
C GLY A 96 -23.67 8.24 0.23
N GLY A 97 -23.29 8.48 1.48
CA GLY A 97 -24.15 9.07 2.49
C GLY A 97 -24.18 10.60 2.47
N MET A 98 -23.41 11.24 1.58
CA MET A 98 -23.23 12.69 1.53
C MET A 98 -23.61 13.22 0.14
N ALA A 99 -24.32 14.35 0.09
CA ALA A 99 -24.88 14.91 -1.13
C ALA A 99 -23.88 15.27 -2.23
N GLU A 100 -22.61 15.47 -1.86
CA GLU A 100 -21.57 15.97 -2.78
C GLU A 100 -20.49 14.92 -3.11
N GLY A 101 -20.65 13.64 -2.67
CA GLY A 101 -19.62 12.62 -2.81
C GLY A 101 -19.14 12.40 -4.24
N GLY A 102 -20.05 12.15 -5.16
CA GLY A 102 -19.71 11.91 -6.58
C GLY A 102 -19.09 13.13 -7.27
N ARG A 103 -19.52 14.35 -6.89
CA ARG A 103 -18.93 15.58 -7.39
C ARG A 103 -17.50 15.75 -6.91
N ILE A 104 -17.25 15.52 -5.63
CA ILE A 104 -15.90 15.61 -5.04
C ILE A 104 -14.99 14.54 -5.66
N ALA A 105 -15.49 13.31 -5.91
CA ALA A 105 -14.75 12.26 -6.60
C ALA A 105 -14.30 12.73 -8.00
N GLY A 106 -15.22 13.26 -8.80
CA GLY A 106 -14.92 13.78 -10.13
C GLY A 106 -13.95 14.96 -10.14
N GLU A 107 -14.13 15.92 -9.21
CA GLU A 107 -13.22 17.06 -9.06
C GLU A 107 -11.82 16.60 -8.61
N THR A 108 -11.73 15.59 -7.74
CA THR A 108 -10.47 15.03 -7.24
C THR A 108 -9.70 14.34 -8.38
N VAL A 109 -10.36 13.47 -9.15
CA VAL A 109 -9.76 12.82 -10.34
C VAL A 109 -9.24 13.88 -11.31
N SER A 110 -10.07 14.87 -11.66
CA SER A 110 -9.71 15.96 -12.58
C SER A 110 -8.51 16.76 -12.06
N LYS A 111 -8.48 17.02 -10.75
CA LYS A 111 -7.37 17.75 -10.11
C LYS A 111 -6.06 16.96 -10.18
N MET A 112 -6.07 15.68 -9.84
CA MET A 112 -4.88 14.84 -9.89
C MET A 112 -4.33 14.75 -11.31
N LEU A 113 -5.17 14.53 -12.32
CA LEU A 113 -4.77 14.47 -13.71
C LEU A 113 -4.23 15.83 -14.22
N SER A 114 -4.83 16.95 -13.81
CA SER A 114 -4.41 18.29 -14.24
C SER A 114 -3.03 18.69 -13.69
N LEU A 115 -2.61 18.10 -12.58
CA LEU A 115 -1.32 18.38 -11.94
C LEU A 115 -0.22 17.41 -12.39
N PHE A 116 -0.58 16.33 -13.06
CA PHE A 116 0.37 15.36 -13.60
C PHE A 116 0.97 15.85 -14.94
N PRO A 117 2.28 15.66 -15.20
CA PRO A 117 3.27 14.92 -14.40
C PRO A 117 3.76 15.72 -13.19
N TRP A 118 3.83 15.06 -12.05
CA TRP A 118 4.36 15.65 -10.83
C TRP A 118 5.89 15.76 -10.91
N LYS A 119 6.43 16.88 -10.46
CA LYS A 119 7.87 17.14 -10.46
C LYS A 119 8.63 16.25 -9.47
N ASP A 120 7.97 15.91 -8.37
CA ASP A 120 8.51 15.09 -7.30
C ASP A 120 7.40 14.21 -6.73
N ASP A 121 7.53 12.90 -6.90
CA ASP A 121 6.56 11.93 -6.39
C ASP A 121 6.53 11.91 -4.85
N LEU A 122 7.60 12.34 -4.16
CA LEU A 122 7.62 12.47 -2.71
C LEU A 122 6.81 13.68 -2.19
N ALA A 123 6.52 14.65 -3.05
CA ALA A 123 5.69 15.79 -2.70
C ALA A 123 4.17 15.51 -2.84
N VAL A 124 3.80 14.37 -3.43
CA VAL A 124 2.39 14.01 -3.69
C VAL A 124 1.53 13.96 -2.43
N PRO A 125 1.99 13.39 -1.29
CA PRO A 125 1.19 13.41 -0.06
C PRO A 125 0.81 14.81 0.40
N GLU A 126 1.72 15.78 0.25
CA GLU A 126 1.45 17.16 0.63
C GLU A 126 0.46 17.83 -0.33
N LEU A 127 0.60 17.58 -1.62
CA LEU A 127 -0.35 18.03 -2.63
C LEU A 127 -1.77 17.51 -2.36
N ILE A 128 -1.88 16.24 -1.98
CA ILE A 128 -3.16 15.61 -1.62
C ILE A 128 -3.75 16.25 -0.36
N ARG A 129 -2.94 16.52 0.69
CA ARG A 129 -3.42 17.20 1.90
C ARG A 129 -3.91 18.61 1.60
N GLN A 130 -3.19 19.37 0.78
CA GLN A 130 -3.61 20.71 0.37
C GLN A 130 -4.93 20.66 -0.40
N TRP A 131 -5.11 19.69 -1.30
CA TRP A 131 -6.36 19.47 -2.00
C TRP A 131 -7.49 19.11 -1.03
N SER A 132 -7.26 18.18 -0.10
CA SER A 132 -8.24 17.81 0.93
C SER A 132 -8.68 19.02 1.77
N SER A 133 -7.75 19.85 2.19
CA SER A 133 -8.08 21.10 2.91
C SER A 133 -8.94 22.06 2.09
N LEU A 134 -8.72 22.15 0.79
CA LEU A 134 -9.56 22.97 -0.09
C LEU A 134 -10.97 22.39 -0.21
N VAL A 135 -11.09 21.07 -0.41
CA VAL A 135 -12.37 20.35 -0.44
C VAL A 135 -13.10 20.54 0.89
N TYR A 136 -12.44 20.35 2.04
CA TYR A 136 -13.03 20.57 3.36
C TYR A 136 -13.63 21.98 3.51
N LYS A 137 -12.87 23.01 3.11
CA LYS A 137 -13.33 24.41 3.17
C LYS A 137 -14.50 24.69 2.24
N GLN A 138 -14.46 24.14 1.03
CA GLN A 138 -15.49 24.35 0.01
C GLN A 138 -16.80 23.67 0.39
N PHE A 139 -16.72 22.43 0.84
CA PHE A 139 -17.91 21.60 1.15
C PHE A 139 -18.25 21.56 2.63
N ARG A 140 -17.46 22.19 3.50
CA ARG A 140 -17.71 22.32 4.95
C ARG A 140 -17.95 20.97 5.65
N GLY A 141 -17.27 19.92 5.22
CA GLY A 141 -17.44 18.56 5.74
C GLY A 141 -18.72 17.85 5.30
N HIS A 142 -19.48 18.39 4.33
CA HIS A 142 -20.70 17.76 3.81
C HIS A 142 -20.44 16.82 2.62
N GLY A 143 -19.23 16.35 2.45
CA GLY A 143 -18.85 15.41 1.40
C GLY A 143 -17.41 15.00 1.52
N GLY A 144 -17.09 13.91 0.84
CA GLY A 144 -15.74 13.37 0.79
C GLY A 144 -15.63 12.29 -0.28
N THR A 145 -14.41 11.86 -0.52
CA THR A 145 -14.13 10.76 -1.43
C THR A 145 -12.87 10.02 -1.00
N THR A 146 -12.77 8.76 -1.36
CA THR A 146 -11.50 8.02 -1.30
C THR A 146 -10.55 8.51 -2.38
N LEU A 147 -9.32 8.03 -2.36
CA LEU A 147 -8.35 8.23 -3.43
C LEU A 147 -7.42 7.02 -3.52
N VAL A 148 -7.30 6.45 -4.70
CA VAL A 148 -6.18 5.59 -5.09
C VAL A 148 -5.51 6.24 -6.27
N ALA A 149 -4.27 6.71 -6.09
CA ALA A 149 -3.45 7.29 -7.14
C ALA A 149 -2.20 6.43 -7.34
N ALA A 150 -2.02 5.86 -8.51
CA ALA A 150 -0.88 5.02 -8.88
C ALA A 150 -0.14 5.61 -10.08
N VAL A 151 1.16 5.84 -9.92
CA VAL A 151 2.04 6.36 -10.97
C VAL A 151 3.03 5.28 -11.37
N LEU A 152 3.06 4.96 -12.65
CA LEU A 152 4.01 4.04 -13.25
C LEU A 152 5.01 4.80 -14.12
N ARG A 153 6.31 4.67 -13.82
CA ARG A 153 7.42 5.19 -14.62
C ARG A 153 8.41 4.06 -14.94
N GLY A 154 8.35 3.54 -16.16
CA GLY A 154 9.02 2.29 -16.48
C GLY A 154 8.51 1.15 -15.59
N GLN A 155 9.38 0.56 -14.78
CA GLN A 155 9.01 -0.47 -13.79
C GLN A 155 8.76 0.08 -12.38
N ALA A 156 8.95 1.38 -12.17
CA ALA A 156 8.78 2.00 -10.87
C ALA A 156 7.33 2.39 -10.64
N LEU A 157 6.71 1.82 -9.62
CA LEU A 157 5.36 2.15 -9.15
C LEU A 157 5.46 3.01 -7.89
N HIS A 158 4.88 4.20 -7.94
CA HIS A 158 4.54 4.99 -6.76
C HIS A 158 3.03 5.02 -6.59
N PHE A 159 2.56 4.98 -5.37
CA PHE A 159 1.14 5.14 -5.09
C PHE A 159 0.89 5.97 -3.84
N CYS A 160 -0.30 6.54 -3.79
CA CYS A 160 -0.82 7.21 -2.62
C CYS A 160 -2.31 6.91 -2.50
N CYS A 161 -2.72 6.39 -1.33
CA CYS A 161 -4.08 5.95 -1.05
C CYS A 161 -4.65 6.72 0.14
N VAL A 162 -5.95 6.97 0.07
CA VAL A 162 -6.77 7.58 1.13
C VAL A 162 -8.12 6.88 1.14
N GLY A 163 -8.55 6.40 2.30
CA GLY A 163 -9.84 5.74 2.48
C GLY A 163 -9.74 4.21 2.39
N ASP A 164 -10.79 3.58 1.91
CA ASP A 164 -11.00 2.13 1.89
C ASP A 164 -11.02 1.50 0.50
N SER A 165 -10.84 2.29 -0.55
CA SER A 165 -10.59 1.77 -1.91
C SER A 165 -9.26 1.02 -1.97
N ASP A 166 -9.16 0.02 -2.83
CA ASP A 166 -8.05 -0.93 -2.84
C ASP A 166 -7.09 -0.73 -4.01
N LEU A 167 -5.83 -1.02 -3.74
CA LEU A 167 -4.78 -1.22 -4.74
C LEU A 167 -4.22 -2.63 -4.59
N PHE A 168 -4.52 -3.50 -5.55
CA PHE A 168 -4.02 -4.86 -5.59
C PHE A 168 -2.92 -5.05 -6.62
N LEU A 169 -1.99 -5.94 -6.29
CA LEU A 169 -0.97 -6.47 -7.20
C LEU A 169 -1.18 -7.98 -7.35
N LEU A 170 -1.35 -8.44 -8.58
CA LEU A 170 -1.22 -9.85 -8.92
C LEU A 170 0.21 -10.12 -9.41
N ARG A 171 0.91 -11.01 -8.72
CA ARG A 171 2.27 -11.47 -9.06
C ARG A 171 2.40 -12.95 -8.82
N ASP A 172 2.86 -13.70 -9.81
CA ASP A 172 3.07 -15.16 -9.72
C ASP A 172 1.81 -15.90 -9.23
N GLY A 173 0.63 -15.49 -9.71
CA GLY A 173 -0.67 -16.07 -9.33
C GLY A 173 -1.10 -15.79 -7.89
N ARG A 174 -0.46 -14.85 -7.20
CA ARG A 174 -0.79 -14.41 -5.84
C ARG A 174 -1.27 -12.96 -5.86
N LEU A 175 -2.35 -12.70 -5.15
CA LEU A 175 -2.89 -11.37 -4.96
C LEU A 175 -2.35 -10.75 -3.67
N TYR A 176 -1.81 -9.55 -3.78
CA TYR A 176 -1.30 -8.74 -2.68
C TYR A 176 -2.07 -7.44 -2.60
N SER A 177 -2.55 -7.06 -1.41
CA SER A 177 -2.99 -5.69 -1.14
C SER A 177 -1.77 -4.81 -0.91
N LEU A 178 -1.64 -3.73 -1.66
CA LEU A 178 -0.51 -2.80 -1.54
C LEU A 178 -0.79 -1.67 -0.55
N ASN A 179 -2.05 -1.34 -0.31
CA ASN A 179 -2.47 -0.36 0.68
C ASN A 179 -3.24 -1.00 1.84
N THR A 180 -3.39 -0.25 2.92
CA THR A 180 -4.24 -0.60 4.04
C THR A 180 -5.47 0.27 4.02
N ARG A 181 -6.66 -0.33 4.06
CA ARG A 181 -7.92 0.42 4.17
C ARG A 181 -7.93 1.23 5.47
N GLN A 182 -8.30 2.49 5.37
CA GLN A 182 -8.36 3.41 6.48
C GLN A 182 -9.79 3.46 7.06
N GLU A 183 -10.17 2.35 7.67
CA GLU A 183 -11.48 2.13 8.32
C GLU A 183 -11.33 2.07 9.84
N PHE A 184 -12.37 2.45 10.55
CA PHE A 184 -12.40 2.45 12.02
C PHE A 184 -12.16 1.06 12.63
N LYS A 185 -12.57 -0.01 11.95
CA LYS A 185 -12.28 -1.39 12.41
C LYS A 185 -10.79 -1.66 12.62
N ASN A 186 -9.92 -1.03 11.82
CA ASN A 186 -8.48 -1.21 11.96
C ASN A 186 -7.97 -0.55 13.26
N ASP A 187 -8.52 0.60 13.64
CA ASP A 187 -8.20 1.24 14.92
C ASP A 187 -8.75 0.40 16.09
N LEU A 188 -9.94 -0.18 15.95
CA LEU A 188 -10.52 -1.09 16.95
C LEU A 188 -9.69 -2.37 17.12
N VAL A 189 -9.24 -2.96 16.01
CA VAL A 189 -8.37 -4.16 16.04
C VAL A 189 -7.04 -3.84 16.73
N LEU A 190 -6.42 -2.69 16.44
CA LEU A 190 -5.18 -2.28 17.11
C LEU A 190 -5.40 -2.11 18.63
N ARG A 191 -6.51 -1.51 19.05
CA ARG A 191 -6.88 -1.37 20.46
C ARG A 191 -7.22 -2.71 21.13
N ALA A 192 -7.76 -3.65 20.37
CA ALA A 192 -8.01 -5.01 20.87
C ALA A 192 -6.68 -5.77 21.07
N LEU A 193 -5.70 -5.57 20.17
CA LEU A 193 -4.38 -6.19 20.27
C LEU A 193 -3.55 -5.64 21.45
N ASP A 194 -3.71 -4.37 21.81
CA ASP A 194 -3.05 -3.78 22.99
C ASP A 194 -3.82 -4.00 24.30
N GLY A 195 -4.98 -4.67 24.24
CA GLY A 195 -5.83 -5.02 25.39
C GLY A 195 -6.72 -3.88 25.90
N SER A 196 -6.78 -2.74 25.21
CA SER A 196 -7.60 -1.59 25.62
C SER A 196 -9.06 -1.68 25.13
N PHE A 197 -9.39 -2.70 24.31
CA PHE A 197 -10.73 -2.91 23.77
C PHE A 197 -11.03 -4.41 23.59
N PRO A 198 -12.29 -4.90 23.83
CA PRO A 198 -12.64 -6.29 23.63
C PRO A 198 -12.60 -6.70 22.14
N VAL A 199 -12.00 -7.86 21.84
CA VAL A 199 -11.87 -8.34 20.44
C VAL A 199 -13.24 -8.56 19.80
N GLU A 200 -14.17 -9.13 20.56
CA GLU A 200 -15.53 -9.43 20.09
C GLU A 200 -16.28 -8.16 19.69
N GLU A 201 -16.10 -7.07 20.44
CA GLU A 201 -16.72 -5.77 20.15
C GLU A 201 -16.08 -5.11 18.94
N ALA A 202 -14.75 -5.25 18.78
CA ALA A 202 -14.03 -4.72 17.61
C ALA A 202 -14.55 -5.32 16.28
N LEU A 203 -14.99 -6.57 16.29
CA LEU A 203 -15.49 -7.26 15.10
C LEU A 203 -16.96 -6.97 14.79
N THR A 204 -17.73 -6.48 15.76
CA THR A 204 -19.18 -6.31 15.67
C THR A 204 -19.63 -4.84 15.82
N ASP A 205 -18.69 -3.90 15.94
CA ASP A 205 -19.00 -2.48 16.09
C ASP A 205 -19.77 -1.96 14.85
N PRO A 206 -20.91 -1.33 15.02
CA PRO A 206 -21.72 -0.80 13.90
C PRO A 206 -20.99 0.25 13.06
N GLN A 207 -19.98 0.91 13.61
CA GLN A 207 -19.17 1.93 12.93
C GLN A 207 -17.87 1.35 12.35
N ALA A 208 -17.64 0.04 12.44
CA ALA A 208 -16.41 -0.60 11.99
C ALA A 208 -16.01 -0.23 10.54
N GLY A 209 -16.98 -0.11 9.64
CA GLY A 209 -16.78 0.31 8.25
C GLY A 209 -16.70 1.83 8.03
N ALA A 210 -16.74 2.65 9.09
CA ALA A 210 -16.63 4.10 8.91
C ALA A 210 -15.21 4.49 8.48
N LEU A 211 -15.09 5.36 7.48
CA LEU A 211 -13.82 5.90 7.03
C LEU A 211 -13.17 6.77 8.11
N THR A 212 -11.91 6.50 8.40
CA THR A 212 -11.10 7.36 9.28
C THR A 212 -10.33 8.43 8.51
N GLU A 213 -10.07 8.19 7.22
CA GLU A 213 -9.40 9.12 6.32
C GLU A 213 -10.15 9.21 4.98
N TYR A 214 -10.33 10.42 4.47
CA TYR A 214 -10.98 10.72 3.18
C TYR A 214 -10.59 12.11 2.68
N ILE A 215 -10.61 12.34 1.38
CA ILE A 215 -10.45 13.67 0.79
C ILE A 215 -11.67 14.52 1.18
N GLY A 216 -11.42 15.66 1.80
CA GLY A 216 -12.43 16.49 2.45
C GLY A 216 -12.34 16.47 3.97
N LYS A 217 -11.34 15.77 4.53
CA LYS A 217 -10.97 15.84 5.95
C LYS A 217 -9.87 16.89 6.14
N GLU A 218 -9.92 17.65 7.25
CA GLU A 218 -8.98 18.73 7.53
C GLU A 218 -7.56 18.21 7.77
N ASP A 219 -7.41 17.26 8.70
CA ASP A 219 -6.12 16.64 9.05
C ASP A 219 -5.98 15.27 8.40
N LEU A 220 -5.64 15.26 7.12
CA LEU A 220 -5.56 14.04 6.32
C LEU A 220 -4.26 13.28 6.50
N ARG A 221 -4.36 11.97 6.74
CA ARG A 221 -3.24 11.01 6.66
C ARG A 221 -3.36 10.20 5.37
N CYS A 222 -2.28 10.18 4.59
CA CYS A 222 -2.20 9.41 3.36
C CYS A 222 -1.32 8.18 3.55
N ASP A 223 -1.71 7.06 2.95
CA ASP A 223 -0.90 5.85 2.81
C ASP A 223 -0.15 5.91 1.48
N CYS A 224 1.11 6.32 1.49
CA CYS A 224 1.88 6.57 0.28
C CYS A 224 3.24 5.87 0.33
N THR A 225 3.71 5.41 -0.83
CA THR A 225 5.06 4.87 -0.98
C THR A 225 6.11 5.96 -0.71
N ARG A 226 7.12 5.61 0.08
CA ARG A 226 8.32 6.45 0.29
C ARG A 226 9.42 6.15 -0.73
N LEU A 227 9.46 4.93 -1.22
CA LEU A 227 10.37 4.45 -2.26
C LEU A 227 9.53 3.77 -3.34
N PRO A 228 9.96 3.83 -4.61
CA PRO A 228 9.25 3.15 -5.68
C PRO A 228 9.20 1.64 -5.44
N PHE A 229 8.05 1.06 -5.70
CA PHE A 229 7.88 -0.39 -5.76
C PHE A 229 8.22 -0.87 -7.17
N THR A 230 9.12 -1.86 -7.30
CA THR A 230 9.50 -2.36 -8.61
C THR A 230 8.50 -3.40 -9.10
N LEU A 231 7.85 -3.10 -10.22
CA LEU A 231 7.02 -4.06 -10.96
C LEU A 231 7.89 -4.99 -11.80
N LEU A 232 7.43 -6.21 -11.96
CA LEU A 232 8.03 -7.24 -12.80
C LEU A 232 7.19 -7.42 -14.08
N PRO A 233 7.75 -7.99 -15.15
CA PRO A 233 6.93 -8.47 -16.27
C PRO A 233 5.84 -9.41 -15.75
N GLU A 234 4.66 -9.39 -16.37
CA GLU A 234 3.48 -10.18 -16.00
C GLU A 234 2.77 -9.72 -14.70
N ASP A 235 3.28 -8.72 -13.99
CA ASP A 235 2.51 -8.13 -12.89
C ASP A 235 1.25 -7.44 -13.42
N ALA A 236 0.12 -7.60 -12.71
CA ALA A 236 -1.07 -6.84 -12.96
C ALA A 236 -1.48 -6.01 -11.73
N LEU A 237 -1.87 -4.77 -11.97
CA LEU A 237 -2.40 -3.88 -10.92
C LEU A 237 -3.90 -3.72 -11.10
N LEU A 238 -4.64 -3.73 -10.00
CA LEU A 238 -6.05 -3.41 -9.95
C LEU A 238 -6.27 -2.28 -8.94
N LEU A 239 -6.83 -1.18 -9.40
CA LEU A 239 -7.43 -0.14 -8.57
C LEU A 239 -8.92 -0.41 -8.52
N SER A 240 -9.51 -0.52 -7.35
CA SER A 240 -10.94 -0.77 -7.19
C SER A 240 -11.57 0.01 -6.05
N SER A 241 -12.82 0.42 -6.19
CA SER A 241 -13.64 0.86 -5.07
C SER A 241 -14.04 -0.35 -4.19
N ASP A 242 -14.60 -0.08 -3.02
CA ASP A 242 -15.09 -1.08 -2.07
C ASP A 242 -16.16 -2.00 -2.70
N GLY A 243 -16.94 -1.49 -3.66
CA GLY A 243 -17.97 -2.28 -4.37
C GLY A 243 -17.46 -3.57 -4.99
N VAL A 244 -16.17 -3.65 -5.35
CA VAL A 244 -15.54 -4.89 -5.85
C VAL A 244 -15.18 -5.81 -4.68
N SER A 245 -14.43 -5.32 -3.71
CA SER A 245 -13.83 -6.13 -2.65
C SER A 245 -14.78 -6.44 -1.48
N ASP A 246 -15.88 -5.69 -1.36
CA ASP A 246 -16.97 -6.04 -0.44
C ASP A 246 -17.95 -7.07 -1.05
N THR A 247 -17.93 -7.20 -2.38
CA THR A 247 -18.80 -8.15 -3.11
C THR A 247 -18.06 -9.45 -3.45
N LEU A 248 -16.79 -9.36 -3.83
CA LEU A 248 -15.98 -10.49 -4.27
C LEU A 248 -14.96 -10.87 -3.21
N THR A 249 -14.74 -12.17 -3.04
CA THR A 249 -13.62 -12.68 -2.24
C THR A 249 -12.29 -12.40 -2.93
N LEU A 250 -11.21 -12.29 -2.16
CA LEU A 250 -9.84 -12.14 -2.72
C LEU A 250 -9.48 -13.23 -3.72
N LYS A 251 -10.04 -14.46 -3.53
CA LYS A 251 -9.86 -15.55 -4.49
C LYS A 251 -10.53 -15.24 -5.82
N GLN A 252 -11.77 -14.74 -5.81
CA GLN A 252 -12.50 -14.37 -7.02
C GLN A 252 -11.85 -13.21 -7.75
N ILE A 253 -11.38 -12.20 -7.01
CA ILE A 253 -10.61 -11.07 -7.59
C ILE A 253 -9.34 -11.59 -8.26
N ARG A 254 -8.56 -12.44 -7.57
CA ARG A 254 -7.35 -13.05 -8.13
C ARG A 254 -7.63 -13.85 -9.41
N ASP A 255 -8.70 -14.66 -9.39
CA ASP A 255 -9.04 -15.55 -10.50
C ASP A 255 -9.60 -14.77 -11.72
N ALA A 256 -10.02 -13.50 -11.53
CA ALA A 256 -10.51 -12.60 -12.56
C ALA A 256 -9.39 -11.72 -13.18
N MET A 257 -8.29 -11.49 -12.47
CA MET A 257 -7.11 -10.77 -12.95
C MET A 257 -6.19 -11.67 -13.78
#